data_29f0b56142de5ffbffdc3c1284421ff8
#
_entry.id   29f0b56142de5ffbffdc3c1284421ff8
#
_cell.length_a   1.000
_cell.length_b   1.000
_cell.length_c   1.000
_cell.angle_alpha   90.00
_cell.angle_beta   90.00
_cell.angle_gamma   90.00
#
_symmetry.space_group_name_H-M   'P 1'
#
loop_
_entity.id
_entity.type
_entity.pdbx_description
1 polymer ?
#
loop_
_entity_poly.entity_id
_entity_poly.type
_entity_poly.pdbx_seq_one_letter_code
_entity_poly.pdbx_strand_id
1 'polypeptide(L)'
;MMPSNARHQIMIGNGLYLAETRFLDGVDAYNRHVMVLRDGSMRGGGGYYYTVGSYTCSDGKWKGEMTSREHSPISGRYPWARKVLTIGFTGTYWDDGAEFEATALAGKQSFRFKSVYRLLFAD
;
A
#
# COMPACT_ATOMS: atom_id res chain seq x y z
N MET A 1 -26.27 -17.71 10.45
CA MET A 1 -25.69 -17.49 10.27
C MET A 1 -25.19 -16.75 9.94
N MET A 2 -24.68 -16.38 9.81
CA MET A 2 -24.08 -15.84 9.56
C MET A 2 -23.47 -15.56 9.35
N PRO A 3 -23.31 -15.46 9.08
CA PRO A 3 -22.47 -15.28 8.80
C PRO A 3 -21.74 -14.68 9.03
N SER A 4 -21.42 -14.81 9.29
CA SER A 4 -20.73 -14.32 9.56
C SER A 4 -19.88 -13.83 9.57
N ASN A 5 -19.62 -14.26 9.62
CA ASN A 5 -18.63 -13.84 9.37
C ASN A 5 -18.32 -13.12 8.45
N ALA A 6 -18.94 -13.49 8.12
CA ALA A 6 -18.85 -12.76 6.95
C ALA A 6 -18.63 -11.38 7.23
N ARG A 7 -19.22 -10.97 8.09
CA ARG A 7 -19.19 -9.67 8.25
C ARG A 7 -17.96 -9.15 8.72
N HIS A 8 -17.19 -9.83 9.39
CA HIS A 8 -15.92 -9.26 9.57
C HIS A 8 -14.87 -10.31 9.39
N GLN A 9 -14.09 -10.09 8.42
CA GLN A 9 -12.96 -10.90 8.16
C GLN A 9 -11.87 -10.59 9.16
N ILE A 10 -11.19 -11.61 9.64
CA ILE A 10 -10.09 -11.41 10.56
C ILE A 10 -8.85 -10.88 9.85
N MET A 11 -8.82 -10.95 8.54
CA MET A 11 -7.75 -10.40 7.73
C MET A 11 -8.31 -9.82 6.44
N ILE A 12 -7.57 -8.89 5.86
CA ILE A 12 -7.87 -8.43 4.52
C ILE A 12 -7.78 -9.62 3.56
N GLY A 13 -8.68 -9.69 2.59
CA GLY A 13 -8.73 -10.83 1.67
C GLY A 13 -7.49 -10.92 0.82
N ASN A 14 -7.03 -12.17 0.60
CA ASN A 14 -5.91 -12.41 -0.29
C ASN A 14 -6.30 -12.15 -1.73
N GLY A 15 -5.41 -11.57 -2.52
CA GLY A 15 -5.70 -11.32 -3.91
C GLY A 15 -4.84 -10.24 -4.51
N LEU A 16 -5.24 -9.86 -5.73
CA LEU A 16 -4.60 -8.78 -6.49
C LEU A 16 -5.43 -7.52 -6.34
N TYR A 17 -4.77 -6.45 -5.95
CA TYR A 17 -5.41 -5.16 -5.70
C TYR A 17 -4.83 -4.08 -6.59
N LEU A 18 -5.68 -3.11 -6.96
CA LEU A 18 -5.22 -1.86 -7.55
C LEU A 18 -4.99 -0.90 -6.39
N ALA A 19 -3.80 -0.34 -6.31
CA ALA A 19 -3.45 0.65 -5.32
C ALA A 19 -3.37 2.02 -5.98
N GLU A 20 -4.11 2.98 -5.45
CA GLU A 20 -4.08 4.36 -5.93
C GLU A 20 -3.56 5.22 -4.79
N THR A 21 -2.47 5.94 -5.06
CA THR A 21 -1.75 6.68 -4.03
C THR A 21 -1.72 8.17 -4.35
N ARG A 22 -2.02 8.98 -3.35
CA ARG A 22 -1.99 10.43 -3.46
C ARG A 22 -1.18 11.00 -2.30
N PHE A 23 -0.23 11.86 -2.62
CA PHE A 23 0.58 12.51 -1.59
C PHE A 23 -0.16 13.65 -0.94
N LEU A 24 0.08 13.87 0.36
CA LEU A 24 -0.69 14.79 1.18
C LEU A 24 0.04 16.10 1.51
N ASP A 25 1.36 16.13 1.45
CA ASP A 25 2.15 17.25 1.93
C ASP A 25 2.45 18.27 0.83
N GLY A 26 1.46 18.55 -0.01
CA GLY A 26 1.65 19.53 -1.07
C GLY A 26 2.46 19.02 -2.25
N VAL A 27 2.83 17.75 -2.23
CA VAL A 27 3.52 17.14 -3.36
C VAL A 27 2.44 16.74 -4.37
N ASP A 28 2.49 17.32 -5.54
CA ASP A 28 1.53 17.00 -6.59
C ASP A 28 1.96 15.73 -7.29
N ALA A 29 1.66 14.61 -6.66
CA ALA A 29 2.01 13.31 -7.20
C ALA A 29 0.88 12.33 -6.95
N TYR A 30 0.63 11.51 -7.97
CA TYR A 30 -0.42 10.51 -7.95
C TYR A 30 0.08 9.32 -8.75
N ASN A 31 -0.11 8.12 -8.23
CA ASN A 31 0.24 6.95 -9.02
C ASN A 31 -0.71 5.80 -8.77
N ARG A 32 -0.66 4.85 -9.67
CA ARG A 32 -1.38 3.59 -9.59
C ARG A 32 -0.38 2.46 -9.77
N HIS A 33 -0.61 1.40 -9.04
CA HIS A 33 0.16 0.19 -9.23
C HIS A 33 -0.65 -0.99 -8.70
N VAL A 34 -0.17 -2.20 -8.95
CA VAL A 34 -0.85 -3.39 -8.46
C VAL A 34 -0.08 -3.98 -7.30
N MET A 35 -0.82 -4.56 -6.37
CA MET A 35 -0.24 -5.19 -5.18
C MET A 35 -0.90 -6.55 -4.97
N VAL A 36 -0.10 -7.55 -4.69
CA VAL A 36 -0.59 -8.86 -4.28
C VAL A 36 -0.49 -8.94 -2.76
N LEU A 37 -1.63 -9.20 -2.13
CA LEU A 37 -1.71 -9.41 -0.68
C LEU A 37 -1.97 -10.88 -0.41
N ARG A 38 -1.15 -11.46 0.46
CA ARG A 38 -1.31 -12.88 0.80
C ARG A 38 -0.77 -13.15 2.20
N ASP A 39 -1.68 -13.54 3.09
CA ASP A 39 -1.33 -14.04 4.43
C ASP A 39 -0.37 -13.13 5.19
N GLY A 40 -0.62 -11.83 5.15
CA GLY A 40 0.19 -10.86 5.89
C GLY A 40 1.40 -10.33 5.13
N SER A 41 1.61 -10.77 3.90
CA SER A 41 2.68 -10.23 3.07
C SER A 41 2.09 -9.46 1.90
N MET A 42 2.84 -8.50 1.40
CA MET A 42 2.42 -7.70 0.27
C MET A 42 3.61 -7.45 -0.65
N ARG A 43 3.35 -7.51 -1.96
CA ARG A 43 4.37 -7.23 -2.95
C ARG A 43 3.73 -6.79 -4.25
N GLY A 44 4.37 -5.89 -4.94
CA GLY A 44 3.84 -5.39 -6.19
C GLY A 44 4.71 -4.28 -6.73
N GLY A 45 4.11 -3.45 -7.57
CA GLY A 45 4.82 -2.31 -8.12
C GLY A 45 4.22 -1.82 -9.42
N GLY A 46 4.99 -1.00 -10.08
CA GLY A 46 4.60 -0.36 -11.34
C GLY A 46 5.81 -0.22 -12.26
N GLY A 47 5.76 0.80 -13.11
CA GLY A 47 6.75 0.96 -14.17
C GLY A 47 8.15 1.31 -13.72
N TYR A 48 8.29 1.87 -12.52
CA TYR A 48 9.60 2.34 -12.04
C TYR A 48 10.01 1.76 -10.70
N TYR A 49 9.06 1.36 -9.88
CA TYR A 49 9.31 0.90 -8.52
C TYR A 49 8.69 -0.44 -8.26
N TYR A 50 9.29 -1.20 -7.37
CA TYR A 50 8.63 -2.35 -6.77
C TYR A 50 8.56 -2.14 -5.25
N THR A 51 7.58 -2.78 -4.64
CA THR A 51 7.28 -2.62 -3.23
C THR A 51 7.09 -3.99 -2.59
N VAL A 52 7.70 -4.17 -1.43
CA VAL A 52 7.50 -5.39 -0.64
C VAL A 52 7.22 -4.98 0.81
N GLY A 53 6.41 -5.75 1.50
CA GLY A 53 6.08 -5.42 2.87
C GLY A 53 5.28 -6.50 3.56
N SER A 54 4.82 -6.13 4.75
CA SER A 54 4.01 -7.02 5.58
C SER A 54 2.98 -6.21 6.34
N TYR A 55 1.92 -6.89 6.77
CA TYR A 55 0.83 -6.24 7.50
C TYR A 55 0.23 -7.18 8.52
N THR A 56 -0.43 -6.59 9.51
CA THR A 56 -1.26 -7.32 10.47
C THR A 56 -2.64 -6.69 10.49
N CYS A 57 -3.63 -7.47 10.84
CA CYS A 57 -5.03 -7.04 10.86
C CYS A 57 -5.65 -7.32 12.23
N SER A 58 -6.59 -6.43 12.61
CA SER A 58 -7.34 -6.59 13.85
C SER A 58 -8.60 -5.72 13.76
N ASP A 59 -9.78 -6.37 13.84
CA ASP A 59 -11.06 -5.66 13.90
C ASP A 59 -11.29 -4.65 12.77
N GLY A 60 -11.01 -5.05 11.54
CA GLY A 60 -11.24 -4.18 10.39
C GLY A 60 -10.16 -3.13 10.21
N LYS A 61 -9.12 -3.15 11.02
CA LYS A 61 -7.99 -2.24 10.92
C LYS A 61 -6.75 -3.01 10.52
N TRP A 62 -5.88 -2.37 9.76
CA TRP A 62 -4.61 -2.98 9.39
C TRP A 62 -3.48 -1.96 9.51
N LYS A 63 -2.31 -2.48 9.70
CA LYS A 63 -1.10 -1.67 9.77
C LYS A 63 0.06 -2.51 9.26
N GLY A 64 1.10 -1.83 8.83
CA GLY A 64 2.26 -2.56 8.33
C GLY A 64 3.40 -1.66 7.93
N GLU A 65 4.34 -2.29 7.25
CA GLU A 65 5.55 -1.64 6.77
C GLU A 65 5.82 -2.10 5.36
N MET A 66 6.35 -1.20 4.56
CA MET A 66 6.74 -1.49 3.19
C MET A 66 8.07 -0.86 2.88
N THR A 67 8.75 -1.42 1.89
CA THR A 67 9.93 -0.80 1.29
C THR A 67 9.68 -0.72 -0.20
N SER A 68 9.90 0.46 -0.77
CA SER A 68 9.82 0.66 -2.21
C SER A 68 11.19 0.99 -2.76
N ARG A 69 11.53 0.35 -3.89
CA ARG A 69 12.82 0.56 -4.55
C ARG A 69 12.61 0.79 -6.02
N GLU A 70 13.42 1.67 -6.58
CA GLU A 70 13.42 1.92 -7.99
C GLU A 70 14.06 0.75 -8.73
N HIS A 71 13.38 0.20 -9.72
CA HIS A 71 13.95 -0.84 -10.57
C HIS A 71 14.33 -0.30 -11.95
N SER A 72 13.75 0.84 -12.35
CA SER A 72 14.05 1.46 -13.63
C SER A 72 14.14 2.96 -13.42
N PRO A 73 15.15 3.61 -13.95
CA PRO A 73 15.35 5.04 -13.67
C PRO A 73 14.16 5.89 -14.10
N ILE A 74 13.74 6.77 -13.21
CA ILE A 74 12.78 7.78 -13.52
C ILE A 74 13.55 9.10 -13.56
N SER A 75 13.19 10.01 -14.43
CA SER A 75 13.99 11.18 -14.78
C SER A 75 14.08 12.26 -13.70
N GLY A 76 14.27 11.89 -12.46
CA GLY A 76 14.48 12.83 -11.37
C GLY A 76 13.32 13.73 -11.05
N ARG A 77 12.13 13.35 -11.51
CA ARG A 77 10.94 14.12 -11.39
C ARG A 77 10.42 14.25 -9.98
N TYR A 78 10.65 13.24 -9.16
CA TYR A 78 10.15 13.19 -7.80
C TYR A 78 11.28 13.33 -6.81
N PRO A 79 11.02 13.97 -5.65
CA PRO A 79 12.06 14.13 -4.64
C PRO A 79 12.66 12.84 -4.14
N TRP A 80 11.91 11.73 -4.24
CA TRP A 80 12.36 10.42 -3.77
C TRP A 80 13.01 9.58 -4.88
N ALA A 81 13.18 10.12 -6.07
CA ALA A 81 13.77 9.38 -7.18
C ALA A 81 15.14 8.84 -6.79
N ARG A 82 15.40 7.59 -7.15
CA ARG A 82 16.66 6.88 -6.87
C ARG A 82 16.90 6.61 -5.40
N LYS A 83 15.89 6.75 -4.57
CA LYS A 83 16.00 6.48 -3.14
C LYS A 83 15.17 5.29 -2.77
N VAL A 84 15.56 4.68 -1.65
CA VAL A 84 14.75 3.64 -1.04
C VAL A 84 13.76 4.34 -0.12
N LEU A 85 12.49 4.00 -0.26
CA LEU A 85 11.45 4.50 0.62
C LEU A 85 11.12 3.46 1.67
N THR A 86 11.20 3.86 2.93
CA THR A 86 10.75 3.04 4.05
C THR A 86 9.42 3.61 4.50
N ILE A 87 8.38 2.78 4.51
CA ILE A 87 7.00 3.24 4.66
C ILE A 87 6.34 2.53 5.83
N GLY A 88 5.73 3.30 6.72
CA GLY A 88 4.87 2.76 7.77
C GLY A 88 3.45 3.23 7.53
N PHE A 89 2.47 2.35 7.72
CA PHE A 89 1.08 2.71 7.45
C PHE A 89 0.10 2.14 8.45
N THR A 90 -1.06 2.81 8.56
CA THR A 90 -2.22 2.31 9.31
C THR A 90 -3.49 2.69 8.56
N GLY A 91 -4.49 1.84 8.65
CA GLY A 91 -5.76 2.11 7.98
C GLY A 91 -6.83 1.10 8.31
N THR A 92 -7.79 1.00 7.42
CA THR A 92 -8.94 0.12 7.58
C THR A 92 -9.13 -0.73 6.33
N TYR A 93 -9.85 -1.83 6.48
CA TYR A 93 -10.17 -2.69 5.34
C TYR A 93 -11.62 -3.16 5.42
N TRP A 94 -12.12 -3.60 4.29
CA TRP A 94 -13.46 -4.16 4.15
C TRP A 94 -13.39 -5.30 3.12
N ASP A 95 -14.53 -5.83 2.72
CA ASP A 95 -14.56 -7.07 1.92
C ASP A 95 -13.77 -7.00 0.62
N ASP A 96 -13.84 -5.88 -0.10
CA ASP A 96 -13.23 -5.79 -1.42
C ASP A 96 -12.24 -4.63 -1.54
N GLY A 97 -11.75 -4.15 -0.42
CA GLY A 97 -10.80 -3.04 -0.47
C GLY A 97 -10.22 -2.67 0.87
N ALA A 98 -9.42 -1.63 0.83
CA ALA A 98 -8.74 -1.12 2.01
C ALA A 98 -8.25 0.30 1.73
N GLU A 99 -7.89 0.99 2.79
CA GLU A 99 -7.21 2.27 2.64
C GLU A 99 -6.25 2.44 3.81
N PHE A 100 -5.25 3.27 3.60
CA PHE A 100 -4.34 3.61 4.70
C PHE A 100 -3.75 4.99 4.49
N GLU A 101 -3.25 5.54 5.60
CA GLU A 101 -2.37 6.70 5.56
C GLU A 101 -0.99 6.25 5.96
N ALA A 102 0.01 6.85 5.35
CA ALA A 102 1.38 6.39 5.48
C ALA A 102 2.34 7.55 5.57
N THR A 103 3.48 7.27 6.19
CA THR A 103 4.63 8.13 6.16
C THR A 103 5.76 7.35 5.50
N ALA A 104 6.37 7.97 4.49
CA ALA A 104 7.51 7.42 3.78
C ALA A 104 8.75 8.22 4.11
N LEU A 105 9.83 7.52 4.39
CA LEU A 105 11.14 8.15 4.64
C LEU A 105 12.04 7.86 3.45
N ALA A 106 12.63 8.93 2.90
CA ALA A 106 13.58 8.85 1.79
C ALA A 106 14.82 9.64 2.21
N GLY A 107 15.78 8.94 2.83
CA GLY A 107 16.93 9.60 3.41
C GLY A 107 16.48 10.52 4.54
N LYS A 108 16.75 11.82 4.39
CA LYS A 108 16.39 12.81 5.41
C LYS A 108 15.02 13.45 5.17
N GLN A 109 14.34 13.07 4.10
CA GLN A 109 13.04 13.61 3.77
C GLN A 109 11.94 12.67 4.21
N SER A 110 10.78 13.23 4.55
CA SER A 110 9.61 12.43 4.84
C SER A 110 8.44 12.95 4.03
N PHE A 111 7.57 12.03 3.65
CA PHE A 111 6.39 12.33 2.84
C PHE A 111 5.21 11.61 3.45
N ARG A 112 4.05 12.27 3.45
CA ARG A 112 2.81 11.62 3.87
C ARG A 112 1.96 11.38 2.65
N PHE A 113 1.30 10.22 2.64
CA PHE A 113 0.41 9.92 1.53
C PHE A 113 -0.74 9.01 1.99
N LYS A 114 -1.74 8.93 1.14
CA LYS A 114 -2.89 8.07 1.35
C LYS A 114 -2.99 7.12 0.17
N SER A 115 -3.30 5.86 0.45
CA SER A 115 -3.54 4.86 -0.60
C SER A 115 -4.90 4.23 -0.42
N VAL A 116 -5.57 3.98 -1.54
CA VAL A 116 -6.81 3.24 -1.56
C VAL A 116 -6.58 1.99 -2.40
N TYR A 117 -6.96 0.85 -1.83
CA TYR A 117 -6.79 -0.46 -2.46
C TYR A 117 -8.15 -0.99 -2.86
N ARG A 118 -8.27 -1.39 -4.10
CA ARG A 118 -9.51 -1.99 -4.62
C ARG A 118 -9.21 -3.39 -5.14
N LEU A 119 -9.96 -4.37 -4.67
CA LEU A 119 -9.75 -5.76 -5.09
C LEU A 119 -10.06 -5.91 -6.57
N LEU A 120 -9.10 -6.47 -7.31
CA LEU A 120 -9.26 -6.77 -8.73
C LEU A 120 -9.54 -8.24 -8.95
N PHE A 121 -8.89 -9.09 -8.19
CA PHE A 121 -9.01 -10.54 -8.38
C PHE A 121 -8.72 -11.23 -7.05
N ALA A 122 -9.71 -11.92 -6.51
CA ALA A 122 -9.56 -12.63 -5.26
C ALA A 122 -8.88 -13.99 -5.49
N ASP A 123 -8.02 -14.35 -4.56
CA ASP A 123 -7.38 -15.68 -4.61
C ASP A 123 -8.35 -16.80 -4.31
#